data_0f4129072ab5056a11d20f1b16d88815
#
_entry.id   0f4129072ab5056a11d20f1b16d88815
#
_cell.length_a   1.000
_cell.length_b   1.000
_cell.length_c   1.000
_cell.angle_alpha   90.00
_cell.angle_beta   90.00
_cell.angle_gamma   90.00
#
_symmetry.space_group_name_H-M   'P 1'
#
loop_
_entity.id
_entity.type
_entity.pdbx_description
1 polymer ?
#
loop_
_entity_poly.entity_id
_entity_poly.type
_entity_poly.pdbx_seq_one_letter_code
_entity_poly.pdbx_strand_id
1 'polypeptide(L)'
;MNGFASSRESATDNAPPGLRSGFNIEQIPGKPNSYKLEMSGFLSPGWSGRLAAALAQHRVGIVRGEAEKVTASAWRSSFELKAAAFAKNPAGLDYVQLANTEIPYAREAARIELLDFRMETGSRHDGSLYIEVKGVDRLGFLGDLLDYFSMRCLFPVKMTIDTLNDTAIDRFWLRGVGGSLPSESITASIKESLEQLLVPAR
;
A
#
# COMPACT_ATOMS: atom_id res chain seq x y z
N MET A 1 18.87 -3.15 -27.13
CA MET A 1 17.53 -2.55 -26.93
C MET A 1 17.57 -1.82 -25.62
N ASN A 2 17.60 -0.49 -25.67
CA ASN A 2 17.73 0.37 -24.49
C ASN A 2 16.38 0.42 -23.78
N GLY A 3 16.31 -0.13 -22.56
CA GLY A 3 15.16 0.04 -21.67
C GLY A 3 15.06 1.53 -21.29
N PHE A 4 13.97 2.17 -21.68
CA PHE A 4 13.68 3.54 -21.28
C PHE A 4 13.26 3.51 -19.80
N ALA A 5 14.15 3.92 -18.91
CA ALA A 5 13.80 4.34 -17.58
C ALA A 5 13.04 5.68 -17.69
N SER A 6 11.80 5.75 -17.25
CA SER A 6 11.04 6.99 -17.19
C SER A 6 11.10 7.52 -15.77
N SER A 7 11.99 8.48 -15.52
CA SER A 7 12.02 9.24 -14.27
C SER A 7 11.24 10.54 -14.47
N ARG A 8 10.21 10.76 -13.66
CA ARG A 8 9.44 12.00 -13.66
C ARG A 8 9.43 12.61 -12.27
N GLU A 9 9.89 13.85 -12.18
CA GLU A 9 9.67 14.69 -11.01
C GLU A 9 8.34 15.43 -11.19
N SER A 10 7.41 15.19 -10.28
CA SER A 10 6.17 15.97 -10.20
C SER A 10 6.47 17.23 -9.40
N ALA A 11 6.55 18.35 -10.07
CA ALA A 11 6.81 19.65 -9.45
C ALA A 11 5.54 20.19 -8.78
N THR A 12 5.44 20.03 -7.46
CA THR A 12 4.74 21.02 -6.64
C THR A 12 5.75 22.13 -6.33
N ASP A 13 5.61 23.26 -6.99
CA ASP A 13 6.60 24.36 -7.13
C ASP A 13 7.04 25.06 -5.81
N ASN A 14 6.53 24.64 -4.64
CA ASN A 14 6.76 25.29 -3.34
C ASN A 14 7.32 24.39 -2.23
N ALA A 15 7.76 23.16 -2.52
CA ALA A 15 8.36 22.31 -1.50
C ALA A 15 9.86 22.60 -1.35
N PRO A 16 10.38 22.66 -0.10
CA PRO A 16 11.82 22.81 0.13
C PRO A 16 12.61 21.67 -0.53
N PRO A 17 13.84 21.93 -1.01
CA PRO A 17 14.69 20.91 -1.60
C PRO A 17 14.89 19.75 -0.58
N GLY A 18 14.57 18.53 -0.99
CA GLY A 18 14.56 17.31 -0.13
C GLY A 18 13.17 16.78 0.24
N LEU A 19 12.09 17.53 0.00
CA LEU A 19 10.70 17.10 0.23
C LEU A 19 9.92 16.86 -1.09
N ARG A 20 10.58 16.94 -2.23
CA ARG A 20 9.93 16.69 -3.52
C ARG A 20 9.57 15.21 -3.63
N SER A 21 8.34 14.95 -4.01
CA SER A 21 7.89 13.60 -4.33
C SER A 21 8.37 13.23 -5.72
N GLY A 22 8.89 12.01 -5.87
CA GLY A 22 9.34 11.50 -7.16
C GLY A 22 9.10 10.00 -7.25
N PHE A 23 9.13 9.51 -8.50
CA PHE A 23 9.07 8.07 -8.76
C PHE A 23 9.98 7.68 -9.92
N ASN A 24 10.37 6.41 -9.91
CA ASN A 24 11.01 5.73 -11.01
C ASN A 24 10.23 4.46 -11.33
N ILE A 25 10.00 4.17 -12.61
CA ILE A 25 9.31 2.95 -13.06
C ILE A 25 10.11 2.28 -14.17
N GLU A 26 10.42 1.01 -14.01
CA GLU A 26 11.19 0.23 -14.97
C GLU A 26 10.53 -1.13 -15.19
N GLN A 27 10.51 -1.59 -16.44
CA GLN A 27 10.07 -2.95 -16.73
C GLN A 27 11.11 -3.95 -16.20
N ILE A 28 10.66 -5.01 -15.53
CA ILE A 28 11.56 -6.05 -15.00
C ILE A 28 12.02 -6.95 -16.15
N PRO A 29 13.34 -7.05 -16.42
CA PRO A 29 13.86 -7.90 -17.48
C PRO A 29 13.43 -9.36 -17.31
N GLY A 30 12.97 -9.97 -18.37
CA GLY A 30 12.55 -11.38 -18.38
C GLY A 30 11.20 -11.67 -17.73
N LYS A 31 10.54 -10.69 -17.13
CA LYS A 31 9.18 -10.82 -16.58
C LYS A 31 8.18 -9.99 -17.39
N PRO A 32 7.41 -10.58 -18.30
CA PRO A 32 6.44 -9.84 -19.09
C PRO A 32 5.37 -9.22 -18.17
N ASN A 33 4.96 -7.99 -18.50
CA ASN A 33 3.94 -7.23 -17.77
C ASN A 33 4.28 -6.94 -16.29
N SER A 34 5.56 -7.08 -15.90
CA SER A 34 6.04 -6.78 -14.56
C SER A 34 6.94 -5.55 -14.56
N TYR A 35 6.75 -4.71 -13.55
CA TYR A 35 7.46 -3.42 -13.42
C TYR A 35 7.94 -3.23 -11.99
N LYS A 36 9.08 -2.59 -11.83
CA LYS A 36 9.58 -2.11 -10.55
C LYS A 36 9.23 -0.63 -10.43
N LEU A 37 8.46 -0.28 -9.41
CA LEU A 37 8.13 1.09 -9.04
C LEU A 37 8.88 1.48 -7.78
N GLU A 38 9.65 2.53 -7.82
CA GLU A 38 10.27 3.17 -6.66
C GLU A 38 9.64 4.55 -6.48
N MET A 39 9.25 4.88 -5.23
CA MET A 39 8.73 6.21 -4.91
C MET A 39 9.43 6.74 -3.66
N SER A 40 9.66 8.05 -3.63
CA SER A 40 10.29 8.72 -2.50
C SER A 40 9.80 10.15 -2.34
N GLY A 41 10.03 10.72 -1.15
CA GLY A 41 9.69 12.10 -0.84
C GLY A 41 8.43 12.22 0.01
N PHE A 42 7.81 13.39 -0.04
CA PHE A 42 6.59 13.66 0.73
C PHE A 42 5.39 12.94 0.09
N LEU A 43 4.78 12.05 0.86
CA LEU A 43 3.52 11.40 0.50
C LEU A 43 2.51 11.62 1.61
N SER A 44 1.34 12.17 1.26
CA SER A 44 0.30 12.55 2.22
C SER A 44 -0.30 11.33 2.94
N PRO A 45 -0.83 11.45 4.17
CA PRO A 45 -1.48 10.34 4.85
C PRO A 45 -2.50 9.62 3.96
N GLY A 46 -2.51 8.28 3.99
CA GLY A 46 -3.39 7.47 3.14
C GLY A 46 -2.94 7.30 1.68
N TRP A 47 -1.77 7.82 1.30
CA TRP A 47 -1.25 7.73 -0.06
C TRP A 47 -1.21 6.29 -0.60
N SER A 48 -0.83 5.33 0.24
CA SER A 48 -0.68 3.93 -0.18
C SER A 48 -2.03 3.28 -0.51
N GLY A 49 -3.09 3.60 0.23
CA GLY A 49 -4.46 3.15 -0.08
C GLY A 49 -4.95 3.75 -1.40
N ARG A 50 -4.76 5.06 -1.58
CA ARG A 50 -5.12 5.73 -2.85
C ARG A 50 -4.34 5.15 -4.03
N LEU A 51 -3.03 4.97 -3.89
CA LEU A 51 -2.20 4.36 -4.93
C LEU A 51 -2.68 2.95 -5.28
N ALA A 52 -2.86 2.07 -4.27
CA ALA A 52 -3.29 0.69 -4.48
C ALA A 52 -4.68 0.63 -5.14
N ALA A 53 -5.61 1.47 -4.71
CA ALA A 53 -6.94 1.56 -5.30
C ALA A 53 -6.91 2.08 -6.75
N ALA A 54 -6.10 3.12 -7.04
CA ALA A 54 -5.95 3.64 -8.40
C ALA A 54 -5.30 2.62 -9.34
N LEU A 55 -4.27 1.92 -8.87
CA LEU A 55 -3.63 0.85 -9.64
C LEU A 55 -4.63 -0.26 -9.98
N ALA A 56 -5.47 -0.65 -9.04
CA ALA A 56 -6.51 -1.64 -9.28
C ALA A 56 -7.50 -1.20 -10.37
N GLN A 57 -7.90 0.09 -10.40
CA GLN A 57 -8.74 0.64 -11.48
C GLN A 57 -8.05 0.56 -12.85
N HIS A 58 -6.73 0.67 -12.88
CA HIS A 58 -5.92 0.49 -14.07
C HIS A 58 -5.57 -0.97 -14.38
N ARG A 59 -6.11 -1.93 -13.61
CA ARG A 59 -5.85 -3.37 -13.73
C ARG A 59 -4.37 -3.71 -13.50
N VAL A 60 -3.73 -2.99 -12.58
CA VAL A 60 -2.35 -3.20 -12.15
C VAL A 60 -2.36 -3.64 -10.69
N GLY A 61 -1.79 -4.79 -10.38
CA GLY A 61 -1.64 -5.31 -9.02
C GLY A 61 -0.26 -4.99 -8.44
N ILE A 62 -0.18 -4.82 -7.12
CA ILE A 62 1.08 -4.82 -6.37
C ILE A 62 1.25 -6.25 -5.85
N VAL A 63 2.28 -6.96 -6.35
CA VAL A 63 2.49 -8.39 -6.01
C VAL A 63 3.57 -8.58 -4.95
N ARG A 64 4.44 -7.59 -4.78
CA ARG A 64 5.49 -7.57 -3.76
C ARG A 64 5.96 -6.15 -3.52
N GLY A 65 6.43 -5.88 -2.33
CA GLY A 65 7.12 -4.62 -2.07
C GLY A 65 7.17 -4.24 -0.60
N GLU A 66 7.74 -3.08 -0.40
CA GLU A 66 7.87 -2.48 0.91
C GLU A 66 7.71 -0.96 0.83
N ALA A 67 7.26 -0.38 1.90
CA ALA A 67 7.28 1.06 2.10
C ALA A 67 7.54 1.38 3.56
N GLU A 68 8.33 2.41 3.81
CA GLU A 68 8.61 2.89 5.14
C GLU A 68 8.70 4.40 5.20
N LYS A 69 8.30 4.94 6.32
CA LYS A 69 8.42 6.35 6.64
C LYS A 69 9.82 6.63 7.14
N VAL A 70 10.63 7.34 6.36
CA VAL A 70 12.06 7.61 6.67
C VAL A 70 12.24 8.86 7.54
N THR A 71 11.30 9.80 7.49
CA THR A 71 11.21 10.96 8.38
C THR A 71 9.76 11.22 8.78
N ALA A 72 9.50 12.27 9.55
CA ALA A 72 8.13 12.66 9.91
C ALA A 72 7.19 12.85 8.71
N SER A 73 7.72 13.21 7.53
CA SER A 73 6.94 13.54 6.33
C SER A 73 7.39 12.82 5.07
N ALA A 74 8.58 12.21 5.05
CA ALA A 74 9.11 11.57 3.85
C ALA A 74 9.00 10.05 3.91
N TRP A 75 8.75 9.45 2.75
CA TRP A 75 8.63 8.03 2.52
C TRP A 75 9.68 7.51 1.55
N ARG A 76 9.94 6.23 1.64
CA ARG A 76 10.62 5.42 0.62
C ARG A 76 9.81 4.17 0.39
N SER A 77 9.61 3.82 -0.87
CA SER A 77 8.91 2.58 -1.22
C SER A 77 9.51 1.95 -2.47
N SER A 78 9.39 0.63 -2.57
CA SER A 78 9.75 -0.16 -3.74
C SER A 78 8.70 -1.25 -3.92
N PHE A 79 8.05 -1.29 -5.09
CA PHE A 79 6.99 -2.25 -5.40
C PHE A 79 7.27 -2.98 -6.70
N GLU A 80 6.98 -4.27 -6.74
CA GLU A 80 6.82 -5.04 -7.96
C GLU A 80 5.35 -4.99 -8.37
N LEU A 81 5.08 -4.42 -9.54
CA LEU A 81 3.76 -4.30 -10.13
C LEU A 81 3.57 -5.35 -11.20
N LYS A 82 2.35 -5.88 -11.32
CA LYS A 82 1.94 -6.79 -12.39
C LYS A 82 0.72 -6.25 -13.11
N ALA A 83 0.86 -5.98 -14.40
CA ALA A 83 -0.23 -5.56 -15.25
C ALA A 83 -1.05 -6.78 -15.69
N ALA A 84 -2.36 -6.75 -15.46
CA ALA A 84 -3.29 -7.78 -15.94
C ALA A 84 -3.58 -7.58 -17.44
N ALA A 85 -4.33 -8.49 -18.04
CA ALA A 85 -4.81 -8.33 -19.40
C ALA A 85 -5.63 -7.04 -19.54
N PHE A 86 -5.37 -6.29 -20.62
CA PHE A 86 -6.02 -4.98 -20.90
C PHE A 86 -5.75 -3.90 -19.83
N ALA A 87 -4.67 -4.03 -19.05
CA ALA A 87 -4.24 -2.98 -18.15
C ALA A 87 -3.76 -1.74 -18.90
N LYS A 88 -3.92 -0.59 -18.29
CA LYS A 88 -3.24 0.62 -18.75
C LYS A 88 -1.73 0.42 -18.60
N ASN A 89 -0.95 0.90 -19.59
CA ASN A 89 0.51 0.77 -19.56
C ASN A 89 1.09 1.41 -18.28
N PRO A 90 1.70 0.63 -17.38
CA PRO A 90 2.26 1.16 -16.14
C PRO A 90 3.32 2.25 -16.35
N ALA A 91 4.15 2.16 -17.41
CA ALA A 91 5.16 3.17 -17.69
C ALA A 91 4.60 4.56 -18.04
N GLY A 92 3.31 4.66 -18.36
CA GLY A 92 2.63 5.93 -18.70
C GLY A 92 1.83 6.54 -17.54
N LEU A 93 1.85 5.95 -16.35
CA LEU A 93 1.11 6.45 -15.18
C LEU A 93 1.93 7.49 -14.40
N ASP A 94 1.25 8.48 -13.83
CA ASP A 94 1.83 9.40 -12.84
C ASP A 94 1.53 8.90 -11.43
N TYR A 95 2.46 8.21 -10.83
CA TYR A 95 2.30 7.55 -9.53
C TYR A 95 2.19 8.54 -8.37
N VAL A 96 2.82 9.72 -8.46
CA VAL A 96 2.66 10.76 -7.44
C VAL A 96 1.26 11.35 -7.51
N GLN A 97 0.73 11.59 -8.69
CA GLN A 97 -0.65 12.01 -8.87
C GLN A 97 -1.63 10.96 -8.35
N LEU A 98 -1.45 9.68 -8.70
CA LEU A 98 -2.30 8.59 -8.21
C LEU A 98 -2.29 8.47 -6.67
N ALA A 99 -1.13 8.65 -6.03
CA ALA A 99 -0.99 8.62 -4.58
C ALA A 99 -1.65 9.81 -3.87
N ASN A 100 -1.86 10.94 -4.56
CA ASN A 100 -2.43 12.15 -4.00
C ASN A 100 -3.89 12.41 -4.41
N THR A 101 -4.40 11.71 -5.43
CA THR A 101 -5.79 11.90 -5.90
C THR A 101 -6.74 11.07 -5.04
N GLU A 102 -7.72 11.72 -4.42
CA GLU A 102 -8.83 11.02 -3.77
C GLU A 102 -9.67 10.32 -4.82
N ILE A 103 -9.89 9.04 -4.61
CA ILE A 103 -10.77 8.25 -5.46
C ILE A 103 -12.18 8.37 -4.89
N PRO A 104 -13.16 8.87 -5.67
CA PRO A 104 -14.54 8.93 -5.21
C PRO A 104 -15.00 7.55 -4.73
N TYR A 105 -15.62 7.52 -3.57
CA TYR A 105 -16.15 6.32 -2.92
C TYR A 105 -17.33 5.78 -3.73
N ALA A 106 -17.05 5.09 -4.81
CA ALA A 106 -18.03 4.38 -5.65
C ALA A 106 -17.71 2.88 -5.73
N ARG A 107 -16.92 2.36 -4.80
CA ARG A 107 -16.72 0.92 -4.68
C ARG A 107 -17.84 0.35 -3.82
N GLU A 108 -18.63 -0.55 -4.37
CA GLU A 108 -19.22 -1.59 -3.53
C GLU A 108 -18.08 -2.13 -2.66
N ALA A 109 -18.21 -2.02 -1.35
CA ALA A 109 -17.19 -2.48 -0.42
C ALA A 109 -16.92 -3.96 -0.71
N ALA A 110 -15.89 -4.22 -1.51
CA ALA A 110 -15.52 -5.58 -1.82
C ALA A 110 -15.18 -6.26 -0.51
N ARG A 111 -15.80 -7.39 -0.26
CA ARG A 111 -15.63 -8.12 1.00
C ARG A 111 -14.15 -8.50 1.14
N ILE A 112 -13.51 -8.00 2.20
CA ILE A 112 -12.18 -8.46 2.60
C ILE A 112 -12.35 -9.88 3.15
N GLU A 113 -11.67 -10.84 2.55
CA GLU A 113 -11.68 -12.24 3.00
C GLU A 113 -10.29 -12.61 3.53
N LEU A 114 -10.19 -12.79 4.85
CA LEU A 114 -8.96 -13.18 5.51
C LEU A 114 -8.95 -14.68 5.75
N LEU A 115 -7.81 -15.29 5.48
CA LEU A 115 -7.53 -16.70 5.79
C LEU A 115 -6.95 -16.83 7.21
N ASP A 116 -6.15 -15.83 7.61
CA ASP A 116 -5.47 -15.80 8.91
C ASP A 116 -5.01 -14.38 9.22
N PHE A 117 -4.81 -14.04 10.47
CA PHE A 117 -4.12 -12.82 10.87
C PHE A 117 -3.38 -13.00 12.20
N ARG A 118 -2.34 -12.19 12.37
CA ARG A 118 -1.58 -12.06 13.62
C ARG A 118 -1.48 -10.60 14.00
N MET A 119 -1.67 -10.31 15.27
CA MET A 119 -1.51 -8.96 15.82
C MET A 119 -0.53 -8.98 16.99
N GLU A 120 0.33 -7.97 17.04
CA GLU A 120 1.25 -7.75 18.15
C GLU A 120 1.29 -6.26 18.51
N THR A 121 1.40 -6.02 19.80
CA THR A 121 1.59 -4.68 20.38
C THR A 121 2.89 -4.68 21.18
N GLY A 122 3.44 -3.49 21.41
CA GLY A 122 4.54 -3.32 22.34
C GLY A 122 5.87 -2.89 21.75
N SER A 123 6.91 -2.96 22.59
CA SER A 123 8.24 -2.40 22.31
C SER A 123 8.96 -3.02 21.11
N ARG A 124 8.60 -4.24 20.73
CA ARG A 124 9.21 -4.93 19.56
C ARG A 124 8.95 -4.22 18.23
N HIS A 125 7.90 -3.40 18.18
CA HIS A 125 7.45 -2.70 16.96
C HIS A 125 7.47 -1.17 17.16
N ASP A 126 8.34 -0.66 18.00
CA ASP A 126 8.47 0.77 18.35
C ASP A 126 7.12 1.38 18.79
N GLY A 127 6.30 0.58 19.49
CA GLY A 127 4.95 0.95 19.91
C GLY A 127 3.90 0.94 18.79
N SER A 128 4.25 0.66 17.55
CA SER A 128 3.27 0.49 16.47
C SER A 128 2.44 -0.78 16.71
N LEU A 129 1.19 -0.74 16.28
CA LEU A 129 0.37 -1.95 16.16
C LEU A 129 0.84 -2.73 14.94
N TYR A 130 1.47 -3.88 15.17
CA TYR A 130 1.84 -4.78 14.09
C TYR A 130 0.67 -5.68 13.75
N ILE A 131 0.36 -5.76 12.44
CA ILE A 131 -0.65 -6.68 11.91
C ILE A 131 -0.05 -7.39 10.70
N GLU A 132 -0.04 -8.73 10.73
CA GLU A 132 0.15 -9.57 9.58
C GLU A 132 -1.19 -10.16 9.19
N VAL A 133 -1.56 -10.07 7.92
CA VAL A 133 -2.76 -10.69 7.37
C VAL A 133 -2.40 -11.64 6.24
N LYS A 134 -3.15 -12.74 6.16
CA LYS A 134 -3.19 -13.61 4.99
C LYS A 134 -4.58 -13.57 4.40
N GLY A 135 -4.70 -13.33 3.12
CA GLY A 135 -5.99 -13.25 2.43
C GLY A 135 -5.93 -13.84 1.04
N VAL A 136 -7.08 -14.07 0.44
CA VAL A 136 -7.16 -14.46 -0.97
C VAL A 136 -6.72 -13.28 -1.81
N ASP A 137 -5.63 -13.45 -2.59
CA ASP A 137 -5.12 -12.38 -3.43
C ASP A 137 -6.12 -12.07 -4.56
N ARG A 138 -6.41 -10.80 -4.71
CA ARG A 138 -7.22 -10.26 -5.78
C ARG A 138 -6.82 -8.82 -6.06
N LEU A 139 -7.10 -8.39 -7.26
CA LEU A 139 -6.89 -7.01 -7.63
C LEU A 139 -7.69 -6.07 -6.71
N GLY A 140 -6.98 -5.15 -6.04
CA GLY A 140 -7.54 -4.19 -5.10
C GLY A 140 -7.59 -4.63 -3.64
N PHE A 141 -7.22 -5.88 -3.30
CA PHE A 141 -7.20 -6.37 -1.92
C PHE A 141 -6.41 -5.44 -0.97
N LEU A 142 -5.19 -5.08 -1.34
CA LEU A 142 -4.36 -4.16 -0.56
C LEU A 142 -5.03 -2.80 -0.36
N GLY A 143 -5.67 -2.25 -1.40
CA GLY A 143 -6.38 -0.98 -1.30
C GLY A 143 -7.54 -1.04 -0.30
N ASP A 144 -8.37 -2.08 -0.40
CA ASP A 144 -9.51 -2.28 0.50
C ASP A 144 -9.04 -2.44 1.96
N LEU A 145 -7.93 -3.15 2.19
CA LEU A 145 -7.36 -3.35 3.52
C LEU A 145 -6.78 -2.05 4.11
N LEU A 146 -6.09 -1.26 3.30
CA LEU A 146 -5.57 0.04 3.73
C LEU A 146 -6.70 1.05 4.02
N ASP A 147 -7.78 1.03 3.25
CA ASP A 147 -8.98 1.81 3.52
C ASP A 147 -9.67 1.36 4.81
N TYR A 148 -9.75 0.06 5.04
CA TYR A 148 -10.28 -0.50 6.28
C TYR A 148 -9.52 0.00 7.52
N PHE A 149 -8.19 0.11 7.47
CA PHE A 149 -7.39 0.70 8.55
C PHE A 149 -7.59 2.21 8.64
N SER A 150 -7.62 2.92 7.53
CA SER A 150 -7.76 4.38 7.50
C SER A 150 -9.09 4.85 8.08
N MET A 151 -10.19 4.13 7.85
CA MET A 151 -11.49 4.39 8.47
C MET A 151 -11.47 4.30 10.01
N ARG A 152 -10.46 3.64 10.57
CA ARG A 152 -10.21 3.52 12.01
C ARG A 152 -9.10 4.45 12.49
N CYS A 153 -8.76 5.43 11.65
CA CYS A 153 -7.68 6.39 11.91
C CYS A 153 -6.32 5.71 12.16
N LEU A 154 -6.09 4.55 11.56
CA LEU A 154 -4.82 3.83 11.60
C LEU A 154 -4.14 3.88 10.23
N PHE A 155 -2.88 4.30 10.24
CA PHE A 155 -2.07 4.47 9.04
C PHE A 155 -0.76 3.71 9.16
N PRO A 156 -0.33 2.98 8.12
CA PRO A 156 0.97 2.33 8.14
C PRO A 156 2.08 3.40 8.22
N VAL A 157 3.10 3.12 9.02
CA VAL A 157 4.39 3.81 9.01
C VAL A 157 5.45 2.94 8.35
N LYS A 158 5.19 1.65 8.27
CA LYS A 158 5.94 0.65 7.51
C LYS A 158 4.97 -0.42 7.04
N MET A 159 5.23 -0.98 5.86
CA MET A 159 4.50 -2.15 5.35
C MET A 159 5.40 -3.00 4.46
N THR A 160 5.12 -4.31 4.43
CA THR A 160 5.66 -5.25 3.46
C THR A 160 4.52 -6.03 2.84
N ILE A 161 4.56 -6.18 1.54
CA ILE A 161 3.55 -6.82 0.70
C ILE A 161 4.20 -8.00 0.02
N ASP A 162 3.55 -9.15 0.05
CA ASP A 162 4.00 -10.33 -0.67
C ASP A 162 2.81 -11.18 -1.13
N THR A 163 2.86 -11.67 -2.36
CA THR A 163 1.87 -12.62 -2.89
C THR A 163 2.56 -13.93 -3.19
N LEU A 164 2.10 -14.99 -2.57
CA LEU A 164 2.61 -16.35 -2.75
C LEU A 164 1.45 -17.31 -3.07
N ASN A 165 1.47 -17.93 -4.24
CA ASN A 165 0.45 -18.91 -4.65
C ASN A 165 -1.00 -18.41 -4.45
N ASP A 166 -1.32 -17.24 -4.98
CA ASP A 166 -2.64 -16.58 -4.89
C ASP A 166 -3.07 -16.22 -3.44
N THR A 167 -2.11 -16.19 -2.52
CA THR A 167 -2.30 -15.73 -1.15
C THR A 167 -1.52 -14.45 -0.92
N ALA A 168 -2.21 -13.38 -0.56
CA ALA A 168 -1.59 -12.15 -0.10
C ALA A 168 -1.10 -12.37 1.35
N ILE A 169 0.14 -11.98 1.63
CA ILE A 169 0.76 -12.00 2.96
C ILE A 169 1.30 -10.61 3.24
N ASP A 170 0.47 -9.78 3.84
CA ASP A 170 0.77 -8.37 4.02
C ASP A 170 1.04 -8.07 5.50
N ARG A 171 2.05 -7.25 5.76
CA ARG A 171 2.46 -6.85 7.12
C ARG A 171 2.44 -5.35 7.24
N PHE A 172 1.86 -4.86 8.32
CA PHE A 172 1.68 -3.44 8.58
C PHE A 172 2.15 -3.09 9.99
N TRP A 173 2.89 -1.98 10.11
CA TRP A 173 3.17 -1.30 11.35
C TRP A 173 2.32 -0.03 11.37
N LEU A 174 1.23 -0.08 12.15
CA LEU A 174 0.20 0.95 12.15
C LEU A 174 0.36 1.91 13.32
N ARG A 175 0.11 3.18 13.06
CA ARG A 175 -0.02 4.23 14.06
C ARG A 175 -1.27 5.06 13.82
N GLY A 176 -1.73 5.74 14.85
CA GLY A 176 -2.84 6.67 14.76
C GLY A 176 -2.45 7.98 14.08
N VAL A 177 -3.42 8.89 14.04
CA VAL A 177 -3.23 10.25 13.50
C VAL A 177 -2.06 10.94 14.19
N GLY A 178 -1.24 11.65 13.43
CA GLY A 178 -0.05 12.33 13.94
C GLY A 178 1.07 11.39 14.41
N GLY A 179 0.97 10.07 14.14
CA GLY A 179 1.95 9.07 14.58
C GLY A 179 1.73 8.61 16.02
N SER A 180 0.56 8.90 16.61
CA SER A 180 0.20 8.43 17.95
C SER A 180 0.18 6.92 18.06
N LEU A 181 0.47 6.40 19.25
CA LEU A 181 0.36 4.96 19.50
C LEU A 181 -1.10 4.58 19.60
N PRO A 182 -1.53 3.45 18.98
CA PRO A 182 -2.89 2.96 19.11
C PRO A 182 -3.22 2.61 20.58
N SER A 183 -4.38 3.04 21.05
CA SER A 183 -4.85 2.70 22.40
C SER A 183 -5.25 1.23 22.48
N GLU A 184 -5.32 0.69 23.72
CA GLU A 184 -5.78 -0.68 23.95
C GLU A 184 -7.21 -0.90 23.40
N SER A 185 -8.08 0.11 23.53
CA SER A 185 -9.45 0.02 23.02
C SER A 185 -9.51 -0.06 21.50
N ILE A 186 -8.69 0.72 20.79
CA ILE A 186 -8.56 0.64 19.32
C ILE A 186 -8.01 -0.72 18.93
N THR A 187 -6.99 -1.20 19.63
CA THR A 187 -6.37 -2.50 19.36
C THR A 187 -7.37 -3.66 19.54
N ALA A 188 -8.15 -3.63 20.61
CA ALA A 188 -9.20 -4.63 20.86
C ALA A 188 -10.30 -4.59 19.78
N SER A 189 -10.77 -3.38 19.42
CA SER A 189 -11.78 -3.20 18.37
C SER A 189 -11.29 -3.68 16.99
N ILE A 190 -10.03 -3.44 16.64
CA ILE A 190 -9.44 -3.94 15.40
C ILE A 190 -9.38 -5.46 15.41
N LYS A 191 -8.95 -6.07 16.51
CA LYS A 191 -8.88 -7.53 16.63
C LYS A 191 -10.24 -8.16 16.39
N GLU A 192 -11.26 -7.70 17.10
CA GLU A 192 -12.64 -8.19 16.96
C GLU A 192 -13.14 -8.04 15.52
N SER A 193 -12.87 -6.87 14.91
CA SER A 193 -13.29 -6.61 13.53
C SER A 193 -12.54 -7.50 12.53
N LEU A 194 -11.25 -7.80 12.72
CA LEU A 194 -10.50 -8.72 11.85
C LEU A 194 -10.98 -10.16 12.00
N GLU A 195 -11.36 -10.59 13.22
CA GLU A 195 -11.97 -11.91 13.46
C GLU A 195 -13.26 -12.09 12.63
N GLN A 196 -14.06 -11.04 12.45
CA GLN A 196 -15.27 -11.07 11.63
C GLN A 196 -14.99 -11.16 10.12
N LEU A 197 -13.78 -10.84 9.67
CA LEU A 197 -13.37 -10.94 8.27
C LEU A 197 -12.77 -12.31 7.91
N LEU A 198 -12.54 -13.18 8.90
CA LEU A 198 -12.05 -14.53 8.67
C LEU A 198 -13.07 -15.35 7.90
N VAL A 199 -12.61 -16.01 6.85
CA VAL A 199 -13.41 -17.00 6.13
C VAL A 199 -13.12 -18.40 6.66
N PRO A 200 -14.12 -19.30 6.71
CA PRO A 200 -13.88 -20.67 7.11
C PRO A 200 -12.79 -21.33 6.25
N ALA A 201 -11.89 -22.07 6.87
CA ALA A 201 -10.93 -22.89 6.13
C ALA A 201 -11.69 -23.87 5.23
N ARG A 202 -11.38 -23.85 3.94
CA ARG A 202 -11.95 -24.78 2.96
C ARG A 202 -11.22 -26.11 2.99
#